data_6a16c7f8b031f5e59efd1d5f21be3e10
#
_entry.id   6a16c7f8b031f5e59efd1d5f21be3e10
#
_cell.length_a   1.000
_cell.length_b   1.000
_cell.length_c   1.000
_cell.angle_alpha   90.00
_cell.angle_beta   90.00
_cell.angle_gamma   90.00
#
_symmetry.space_group_name_H-M   'P 1'
#
loop_
_entity.id
_entity.type
_entity.pdbx_description
1 polymer ?
#
loop_
_entity_poly.entity_id
_entity_poly.type
_entity_poly.pdbx_seq_one_letter_code
_entity_poly.pdbx_strand_id
1 'polypeptide(L)'
;MPKIDLDSIEQVNRTGYPPPFNEDVAGRWYRRLAPATGITEFGVSHVTLKPGAWSSQRHWHDNEDEFLVVLSGEAMLVEDEGCTLLQAGDCAAWPKGSTNGHHLRNEGEQDCVFIVVGAGKNTGGGYSDIDMMWTADDRYVHKDGTPY
;
A
#
# COMPACT_ATOMS: atom_id res chain seq x y z
N MET A 1 -9.39 26.65 6.27
CA MET A 1 -7.92 26.57 6.14
C MET A 1 -7.57 25.25 5.49
N PRO A 2 -6.74 25.21 4.44
CA PRO A 2 -6.42 23.98 3.73
C PRO A 2 -5.41 23.07 4.46
N LYS A 3 -4.89 23.47 5.64
CA LYS A 3 -4.01 22.62 6.45
C LYS A 3 -4.82 21.43 7.01
N ILE A 4 -4.36 20.23 6.76
CA ILE A 4 -4.94 19.01 7.31
C ILE A 4 -4.41 18.82 8.74
N ASP A 5 -5.32 18.62 9.68
CA ASP A 5 -5.01 18.12 11.01
C ASP A 5 -5.07 16.59 10.98
N LEU A 6 -3.91 15.95 10.95
CA LEU A 6 -3.82 14.49 10.87
C LEU A 6 -4.47 13.79 12.06
N ASP A 7 -4.42 14.40 13.24
CA ASP A 7 -4.98 13.80 14.45
C ASP A 7 -6.50 13.80 14.47
N SER A 8 -7.13 14.64 13.66
CA SER A 8 -8.58 14.63 13.44
C SER A 8 -9.07 13.51 12.53
N ILE A 9 -8.17 12.82 11.81
CA ILE A 9 -8.50 11.73 10.90
C ILE A 9 -8.22 10.41 11.59
N GLU A 10 -9.23 9.54 11.66
CA GLU A 10 -9.10 8.22 12.27
C GLU A 10 -7.95 7.42 11.67
N GLN A 11 -7.07 6.89 12.53
CA GLN A 11 -6.03 5.95 12.15
C GLN A 11 -6.54 4.52 12.37
N VAL A 12 -6.47 3.71 11.33
CA VAL A 12 -6.95 2.32 11.35
C VAL A 12 -5.91 1.35 10.81
N ASN A 13 -6.04 0.06 11.16
CA ASN A 13 -5.22 -1.02 10.60
C ASN A 13 -6.06 -2.11 9.92
N ARG A 14 -7.27 -1.77 9.51
CA ARG A 14 -8.16 -2.72 8.82
C ARG A 14 -7.55 -3.22 7.51
N THR A 15 -7.80 -4.47 7.21
CA THR A 15 -7.45 -5.09 5.92
C THR A 15 -8.58 -6.00 5.45
N GLY A 16 -8.72 -6.13 4.15
CA GLY A 16 -9.60 -7.11 3.51
C GLY A 16 -8.92 -8.44 3.20
N TYR A 17 -7.61 -8.56 3.45
CA TYR A 17 -6.91 -9.81 3.18
C TYR A 17 -7.49 -10.98 3.98
N PRO A 18 -7.78 -12.13 3.33
CA PRO A 18 -8.13 -13.34 4.05
C PRO A 18 -6.92 -13.89 4.83
N PRO A 19 -7.15 -14.69 5.89
CA PRO A 19 -6.07 -15.42 6.54
C PRO A 19 -5.36 -16.39 5.58
N PRO A 20 -4.03 -16.57 5.69
CA PRO A 20 -3.12 -15.98 6.69
C PRO A 20 -2.54 -14.61 6.27
N PHE A 21 -2.88 -14.10 5.10
CA PHE A 21 -2.25 -12.91 4.48
C PHE A 21 -2.53 -11.59 5.23
N ASN A 22 -3.53 -11.59 6.12
CA ASN A 22 -3.84 -10.47 7.00
C ASN A 22 -2.81 -10.27 8.12
N GLU A 23 -2.04 -11.31 8.47
CA GLU A 23 -1.11 -11.26 9.60
C GLU A 23 0.08 -10.35 9.30
N ASP A 24 0.66 -10.42 8.11
CA ASP A 24 1.82 -9.62 7.70
C ASP A 24 1.54 -8.10 7.75
N VAL A 25 0.29 -7.70 7.55
CA VAL A 25 -0.13 -6.30 7.50
C VAL A 25 -0.76 -5.79 8.80
N ALA A 26 -0.78 -6.60 9.85
CA ALA A 26 -1.40 -6.23 11.13
C ALA A 26 -0.79 -4.97 11.76
N GLY A 27 0.49 -4.71 11.52
CA GLY A 27 1.20 -3.50 11.97
C GLY A 27 1.16 -2.32 11.01
N ARG A 28 0.38 -2.38 9.93
CA ARG A 28 0.16 -1.28 9.00
C ARG A 28 -1.01 -0.42 9.49
N TRP A 29 -0.70 0.78 9.95
CA TRP A 29 -1.68 1.78 10.37
C TRP A 29 -1.78 2.89 9.34
N TYR A 30 -2.98 3.34 9.00
CA TYR A 30 -3.15 4.36 7.97
C TYR A 30 -4.29 5.32 8.24
N ARG A 31 -4.15 6.54 7.71
CA ARG A 31 -5.20 7.56 7.60
C ARG A 31 -5.47 7.83 6.13
N ARG A 32 -6.72 7.70 5.70
CA ARG A 32 -7.13 8.00 4.32
C ARG A 32 -7.40 9.48 4.19
N LEU A 33 -6.45 10.23 3.61
CA LEU A 33 -6.53 11.68 3.55
C LEU A 33 -7.49 12.17 2.47
N ALA A 34 -7.54 11.52 1.30
CA ALA A 34 -8.37 11.93 0.19
C ALA A 34 -9.87 12.00 0.57
N PRO A 35 -10.50 10.95 1.12
CA PRO A 35 -11.90 11.03 1.53
C PRO A 35 -12.15 12.07 2.61
N ALA A 36 -11.22 12.22 3.56
CA ALA A 36 -11.35 13.17 4.67
C ALA A 36 -11.28 14.63 4.23
N THR A 37 -10.71 14.91 3.06
CA THR A 37 -10.52 16.26 2.51
C THR A 37 -11.36 16.55 1.27
N GLY A 38 -12.17 15.57 0.80
CA GLY A 38 -13.01 15.71 -0.39
C GLY A 38 -12.25 15.62 -1.72
N ILE A 39 -11.01 15.09 -1.71
CA ILE A 39 -10.25 14.81 -2.94
C ILE A 39 -10.83 13.56 -3.59
N THR A 40 -11.10 13.62 -4.90
CA THR A 40 -11.75 12.56 -5.67
C THR A 40 -10.93 12.02 -6.84
N GLU A 41 -9.97 12.80 -7.36
CA GLU A 41 -9.21 12.44 -8.56
C GLU A 41 -8.04 11.47 -8.28
N PHE A 42 -7.61 11.37 -7.02
CA PHE A 42 -6.57 10.44 -6.59
C PHE A 42 -6.79 10.01 -5.14
N GLY A 43 -6.27 8.85 -4.79
CA GLY A 43 -6.15 8.40 -3.41
C GLY A 43 -4.87 8.92 -2.78
N VAL A 44 -4.91 9.33 -1.52
CA VAL A 44 -3.72 9.63 -0.72
C VAL A 44 -3.91 9.15 0.70
N SER A 45 -2.91 8.44 1.22
CA SER A 45 -2.91 7.91 2.59
C SER A 45 -1.60 8.24 3.29
N HIS A 46 -1.72 8.57 4.57
CA HIS A 46 -0.60 8.66 5.50
C HIS A 46 -0.49 7.33 6.23
N VAL A 47 0.63 6.63 6.08
CA VAL A 47 0.83 5.27 6.56
C VAL A 47 1.93 5.24 7.61
N THR A 48 1.69 4.53 8.70
CA THR A 48 2.69 4.16 9.71
C THR A 48 2.85 2.65 9.69
N LEU A 49 4.04 2.19 9.38
CA LEU A 49 4.39 0.78 9.32
C LEU A 49 5.23 0.44 10.55
N LYS A 50 4.66 -0.37 11.45
CA LYS A 50 5.34 -0.81 12.67
C LYS A 50 6.50 -1.76 12.35
N PRO A 51 7.51 -1.89 13.23
CA PRO A 51 8.53 -2.91 13.10
C PRO A 51 7.96 -4.31 12.84
N GLY A 52 8.51 -5.01 11.86
CA GLY A 52 8.08 -6.34 11.41
C GLY A 52 6.88 -6.38 10.47
N ALA A 53 6.18 -5.26 10.26
CA ALA A 53 4.99 -5.23 9.43
C ALA A 53 5.30 -4.99 7.94
N TRP A 54 4.38 -5.47 7.09
CA TRP A 54 4.38 -5.22 5.65
C TRP A 54 3.32 -4.19 5.28
N SER A 55 3.57 -3.41 4.23
CA SER A 55 2.60 -2.45 3.72
C SER A 55 1.42 -3.14 3.03
N SER A 56 1.67 -4.28 2.42
CA SER A 56 0.72 -5.12 1.68
C SER A 56 1.36 -6.46 1.39
N GLN A 57 0.62 -7.42 0.84
CA GLN A 57 1.22 -8.48 0.03
C GLN A 57 1.80 -7.86 -1.23
N ARG A 58 2.88 -8.42 -1.80
CA ARG A 58 3.55 -7.88 -2.99
C ARG A 58 2.60 -7.93 -4.20
N HIS A 59 2.25 -6.77 -4.75
CA HIS A 59 1.17 -6.62 -5.72
C HIS A 59 1.47 -5.56 -6.78
N TRP A 60 0.67 -5.54 -7.82
CA TRP A 60 0.65 -4.51 -8.87
C TRP A 60 -0.78 -4.08 -9.19
N HIS A 61 -0.92 -2.91 -9.80
CA HIS A 61 -2.18 -2.33 -10.25
C HIS A 61 -2.31 -2.38 -11.78
N ASP A 62 -3.47 -2.81 -12.29
CA ASP A 62 -3.68 -2.89 -13.73
C ASP A 62 -3.79 -1.50 -14.37
N ASN A 63 -4.47 -0.56 -13.72
CA ASN A 63 -4.79 0.73 -14.31
C ASN A 63 -4.70 1.91 -13.31
N GLU A 64 -3.81 1.82 -12.34
CA GLU A 64 -3.53 2.89 -11.40
C GLU A 64 -2.02 3.15 -11.35
N ASP A 65 -1.65 4.43 -11.46
CA ASP A 65 -0.31 4.88 -11.11
C ASP A 65 -0.18 4.93 -9.60
N GLU A 66 0.95 4.51 -9.08
CA GLU A 66 1.24 4.61 -7.65
C GLU A 66 2.57 5.33 -7.42
N PHE A 67 2.58 6.18 -6.39
CA PHE A 67 3.76 6.92 -5.94
C PHE A 67 3.81 6.92 -4.42
N LEU A 68 5.00 6.80 -3.85
CA LEU A 68 5.20 6.99 -2.42
C LEU A 68 6.42 7.84 -2.12
N VAL A 69 6.41 8.47 -0.93
CA VAL A 69 7.56 9.14 -0.34
C VAL A 69 7.67 8.79 1.14
N VAL A 70 8.86 8.39 1.58
CA VAL A 70 9.15 8.11 2.98
C VAL A 70 9.35 9.44 3.72
N LEU A 71 8.60 9.64 4.81
CA LEU A 71 8.68 10.85 5.64
C LEU A 71 9.63 10.67 6.82
N SER A 72 9.64 9.50 7.43
CA SER A 72 10.52 9.18 8.56
C SER A 72 10.73 7.68 8.71
N GLY A 73 11.82 7.29 9.36
CA GLY A 73 12.21 5.89 9.47
C GLY A 73 12.74 5.35 8.14
N GLU A 74 12.71 4.03 8.02
CA GLU A 74 13.15 3.33 6.83
C GLU A 74 12.31 2.07 6.60
N ALA A 75 12.26 1.60 5.37
CA ALA A 75 11.64 0.34 5.01
C ALA A 75 12.33 -0.30 3.80
N MET A 76 12.29 -1.60 3.73
CA MET A 76 12.76 -2.37 2.59
C MET A 76 11.68 -2.42 1.52
N LEU A 77 11.92 -1.80 0.37
CA LEU A 77 11.14 -1.99 -0.84
C LEU A 77 11.52 -3.34 -1.46
N VAL A 78 10.53 -4.19 -1.69
CA VAL A 78 10.71 -5.51 -2.33
C VAL A 78 10.00 -5.51 -3.67
N GLU A 79 10.74 -5.85 -4.73
CA GLU A 79 10.30 -5.90 -6.12
C GLU A 79 10.80 -7.18 -6.81
N ASP A 80 10.47 -7.36 -8.10
CA ASP A 80 10.90 -8.53 -8.87
C ASP A 80 12.42 -8.63 -9.00
N GLU A 81 13.13 -7.50 -9.09
CA GLU A 81 14.59 -7.43 -9.24
C GLU A 81 15.35 -7.50 -7.90
N GLY A 82 14.65 -7.52 -6.77
CA GLY A 82 15.24 -7.62 -5.44
C GLY A 82 14.73 -6.60 -4.44
N CYS A 83 15.59 -6.24 -3.48
CA CYS A 83 15.24 -5.38 -2.37
C CYS A 83 16.07 -4.10 -2.37
N THR A 84 15.44 -2.97 -2.06
CA THR A 84 16.09 -1.66 -1.93
C THR A 84 15.68 -1.00 -0.63
N LEU A 85 16.64 -0.56 0.18
CA LEU A 85 16.34 0.21 1.39
C LEU A 85 15.91 1.62 1.00
N LEU A 86 14.71 2.02 1.44
CA LEU A 86 14.21 3.38 1.35
C LEU A 86 14.30 4.06 2.72
N GLN A 87 14.84 5.27 2.73
CA GLN A 87 14.99 6.12 3.91
C GLN A 87 14.18 7.41 3.77
N ALA A 88 14.09 8.18 4.83
CA ALA A 88 13.36 9.44 4.82
C ALA A 88 13.82 10.36 3.66
N GLY A 89 12.88 10.79 2.83
CA GLY A 89 13.10 11.58 1.61
C GLY A 89 13.17 10.77 0.33
N ASP A 90 13.37 9.46 0.39
CA ASP A 90 13.34 8.60 -0.79
C ASP A 90 11.92 8.43 -1.33
N CYS A 91 11.83 8.29 -2.65
CA CYS A 91 10.59 8.11 -3.38
C CYS A 91 10.63 6.83 -4.22
N ALA A 92 9.46 6.24 -4.45
CA ALA A 92 9.26 5.15 -5.40
C ALA A 92 7.98 5.38 -6.20
N ALA A 93 7.92 4.86 -7.43
CA ALA A 93 6.76 5.02 -8.28
C ALA A 93 6.59 3.82 -9.21
N TRP A 94 5.34 3.45 -9.44
CA TRP A 94 4.94 2.36 -10.34
C TRP A 94 3.87 2.88 -11.30
N PRO A 95 4.19 2.99 -12.59
CA PRO A 95 3.19 3.35 -13.59
C PRO A 95 2.17 2.23 -13.77
N LYS A 96 0.94 2.60 -14.05
CA LYS A 96 -0.14 1.66 -14.38
C LYS A 96 0.27 0.67 -15.46
N GLY A 97 -0.19 -0.57 -15.31
CA GLY A 97 0.13 -1.66 -16.24
C GLY A 97 1.51 -2.28 -16.04
N SER A 98 2.32 -1.77 -15.10
CA SER A 98 3.52 -2.46 -14.67
C SER A 98 3.13 -3.67 -13.81
N THR A 99 3.62 -4.85 -14.18
CA THR A 99 3.41 -6.09 -13.40
C THR A 99 4.53 -6.37 -12.40
N ASN A 100 5.45 -5.41 -12.21
CA ASN A 100 6.47 -5.47 -11.16
C ASN A 100 5.79 -5.32 -9.80
N GLY A 101 5.48 -6.43 -9.16
CA GLY A 101 4.84 -6.43 -7.86
C GLY A 101 5.76 -5.86 -6.80
N HIS A 102 5.18 -5.04 -5.93
CA HIS A 102 5.93 -4.31 -4.91
C HIS A 102 5.22 -4.29 -3.56
N HIS A 103 5.99 -4.15 -2.51
CA HIS A 103 5.55 -3.78 -1.16
C HIS A 103 6.71 -3.25 -0.34
N LEU A 104 6.40 -2.62 0.80
CA LEU A 104 7.37 -2.26 1.82
C LEU A 104 7.32 -3.23 2.99
N ARG A 105 8.50 -3.55 3.55
CA ARG A 105 8.66 -4.25 4.83
C ARG A 105 9.43 -3.36 5.79
N ASN A 106 8.92 -3.17 6.98
CA ASN A 106 9.71 -2.53 8.03
C ASN A 106 10.52 -3.58 8.77
N GLU A 107 11.79 -3.72 8.38
CA GLU A 107 12.75 -4.65 9.01
C GLU A 107 13.58 -3.96 10.11
N GLY A 108 13.32 -2.67 10.36
CA GLY A 108 13.98 -1.87 11.40
C GLY A 108 13.30 -1.98 12.77
N GLU A 109 13.80 -1.18 13.70
CA GLU A 109 13.32 -1.13 15.09
C GLU A 109 12.39 0.05 15.37
N GLN A 110 12.26 0.97 14.41
CA GLN A 110 11.44 2.19 14.52
C GLN A 110 10.29 2.14 13.51
N ASP A 111 9.24 2.93 13.77
CA ASP A 111 8.16 3.12 12.82
C ASP A 111 8.69 3.72 11.51
N CYS A 112 8.25 3.19 10.38
CA CYS A 112 8.40 3.84 9.09
C CYS A 112 7.12 4.57 8.74
N VAL A 113 7.22 5.86 8.42
CA VAL A 113 6.08 6.69 8.03
C VAL A 113 6.25 7.13 6.58
N PHE A 114 5.21 6.96 5.76
CA PHE A 114 5.24 7.38 4.36
C PHE A 114 3.87 7.87 3.89
N ILE A 115 3.89 8.67 2.83
CA ILE A 115 2.70 9.00 2.04
C ILE A 115 2.69 8.09 0.82
N VAL A 116 1.53 7.51 0.54
CA VAL A 116 1.26 6.81 -0.73
C VAL A 116 0.12 7.51 -1.46
N VAL A 117 0.30 7.69 -2.76
CA VAL A 117 -0.66 8.30 -3.68
C VAL A 117 -0.95 7.32 -4.80
N GLY A 118 -2.24 7.07 -5.05
CA GLY A 118 -2.69 6.25 -6.17
C GLY A 118 -3.65 7.05 -7.04
N ALA A 119 -3.49 6.99 -8.35
CA ALA A 119 -4.34 7.69 -9.32
C ALA A 119 -4.67 6.79 -10.51
N GLY A 120 -5.94 6.74 -10.85
CA GLY A 120 -6.44 5.93 -11.95
C GLY A 120 -7.78 5.30 -11.62
N LYS A 121 -8.24 4.45 -12.51
CA LYS A 121 -9.47 3.69 -12.30
C LYS A 121 -9.10 2.29 -11.79
N ASN A 122 -9.61 1.93 -10.61
CA ASN A 122 -9.47 0.56 -10.13
C ASN A 122 -10.14 -0.41 -11.12
N THR A 123 -9.34 -1.21 -11.79
CA THR A 123 -9.79 -2.30 -12.67
C THR A 123 -9.31 -3.67 -12.17
N GLY A 124 -8.67 -3.68 -11.00
CA GLY A 124 -8.09 -4.86 -10.40
C GLY A 124 -6.57 -4.83 -10.41
N GLY A 125 -6.01 -5.96 -10.10
CA GLY A 125 -4.57 -6.20 -10.10
C GLY A 125 -4.24 -7.58 -9.55
N GLY A 126 -2.98 -7.86 -9.35
CA GLY A 126 -2.56 -9.17 -8.92
C GLY A 126 -1.45 -9.17 -7.90
N TYR A 127 -1.16 -10.35 -7.38
CA TYR A 127 -0.14 -10.60 -6.36
C TYR A 127 0.94 -11.52 -6.91
N SER A 128 2.21 -11.10 -6.72
CA SER A 128 3.34 -11.83 -7.31
C SER A 128 3.58 -13.18 -6.64
N ASP A 129 3.50 -13.23 -5.32
CA ASP A 129 4.02 -14.36 -4.52
C ASP A 129 2.92 -15.31 -4.04
N ILE A 130 1.66 -14.94 -4.21
CA ILE A 130 0.51 -15.71 -3.72
C ILE A 130 -0.52 -15.94 -4.83
N ASP A 131 -1.35 -16.94 -4.65
CA ASP A 131 -2.45 -17.28 -5.58
C ASP A 131 -3.65 -16.37 -5.32
N MET A 132 -3.46 -15.06 -5.59
CA MET A 132 -4.47 -14.04 -5.35
C MET A 132 -4.48 -12.98 -6.45
N MET A 133 -5.67 -12.50 -6.76
CA MET A 133 -5.96 -11.31 -7.55
C MET A 133 -7.02 -10.49 -6.81
N TRP A 134 -7.14 -9.19 -7.08
CA TRP A 134 -8.34 -8.46 -6.73
C TRP A 134 -9.03 -7.93 -7.98
N THR A 135 -10.33 -7.79 -7.88
CA THR A 135 -11.20 -7.39 -8.98
C THR A 135 -11.57 -5.92 -8.90
N ALA A 136 -12.16 -5.38 -9.98
CA ALA A 136 -12.61 -3.98 -10.03
C ALA A 136 -13.68 -3.63 -8.98
N ASP A 137 -14.35 -4.61 -8.39
CA ASP A 137 -15.31 -4.46 -7.29
C ASP A 137 -14.73 -4.83 -5.92
N ASP A 138 -13.40 -4.73 -5.78
CA ASP A 138 -12.64 -4.89 -4.54
C ASP A 138 -12.79 -6.27 -3.86
N ARG A 139 -13.02 -7.33 -4.63
CA ARG A 139 -13.05 -8.71 -4.11
C ARG A 139 -11.73 -9.41 -4.36
N TYR A 140 -11.37 -10.30 -3.45
CA TYR A 140 -10.24 -11.19 -3.63
C TYR A 140 -10.69 -12.52 -4.26
N VAL A 141 -9.93 -12.96 -5.25
CA VAL A 141 -10.14 -14.21 -5.97
C VAL A 141 -8.79 -14.92 -6.17
N HIS A 142 -8.85 -16.23 -6.36
CA HIS A 142 -7.69 -16.99 -6.84
C HIS A 142 -7.33 -16.58 -8.26
N LYS A 143 -6.13 -16.91 -8.73
CA LYS A 143 -5.70 -16.62 -10.11
C LYS A 143 -6.54 -17.34 -11.17
N ASP A 144 -7.26 -18.39 -10.79
CA ASP A 144 -8.24 -19.07 -11.65
C ASP A 144 -9.63 -18.42 -11.64
N GLY A 145 -9.82 -17.35 -10.84
CA GLY A 145 -11.07 -16.59 -10.71
C GLY A 145 -12.04 -17.11 -9.65
N THR A 146 -11.72 -18.19 -8.95
CA THR A 146 -12.57 -18.67 -7.84
C THR A 146 -12.47 -17.75 -6.62
N PRO A 147 -13.56 -17.50 -5.87
CA PRO A 147 -13.55 -16.64 -4.68
C PRO A 147 -12.69 -17.20 -3.54
N TYR A 148 -12.11 -16.29 -2.76
CA TYR A 148 -11.52 -16.60 -1.45
C TYR A 148 -12.61 -16.80 -0.41
#